data_08a1b10c4abada39f11dc26032040ef4
#
_entry.id   08a1b10c4abada39f11dc26032040ef4
#
_cell.length_a   1.000
_cell.length_b   1.000
_cell.length_c   1.000
_cell.angle_alpha   90.00
_cell.angle_beta   90.00
_cell.angle_gamma   90.00
#
_symmetry.space_group_name_H-M   'P 1'
#
loop_
_entity.id
_entity.type
_entity.pdbx_description
1 polymer ?
#
loop_
_entity_poly.entity_id
_entity_poly.type
_entity_poly.pdbx_seq_one_letter_code
_entity_poly.pdbx_strand_id
1 'polypeptide(L)'
;MTKLFTLLGKKWSIFIMYAVGNGHHTFTSIREHTGSPNTKILTDRLAELVEEGILDKSLNAHYRLSATGKELEKKIKKLGEWWAGEKK
;
A
#
# COMPACT_ATOMS: atom_id res chain seq x y z
N MET A 1 2.97 15.91 -6.30
CA MET A 1 3.63 15.78 -4.98
C MET A 1 2.65 15.74 -3.84
N THR A 2 1.76 16.75 -3.77
CA THR A 2 0.81 16.87 -2.66
C THR A 2 -0.12 15.66 -2.54
N LYS A 3 -0.63 15.17 -3.67
CA LYS A 3 -1.53 14.01 -3.66
C LYS A 3 -0.83 12.76 -3.12
N LEU A 4 0.42 12.55 -3.50
CA LEU A 4 1.16 11.39 -3.04
C LEU A 4 1.33 11.42 -1.53
N PHE A 5 1.80 12.55 -0.99
CA PHE A 5 2.01 12.66 0.44
C PHE A 5 0.72 12.58 1.23
N THR A 6 -0.35 13.16 0.72
CA THR A 6 -1.66 13.07 1.34
C THR A 6 -2.12 11.62 1.42
N LEU A 7 -1.97 10.87 0.31
CA LEU A 7 -2.37 9.47 0.28
C LEU A 7 -1.51 8.60 1.19
N LEU A 8 -0.18 8.78 1.15
CA LEU A 8 0.72 8.01 2.00
C LEU A 8 0.52 8.32 3.48
N GLY A 9 0.07 9.53 3.80
CA GLY A 9 -0.22 9.92 5.17
C GLY A 9 -1.53 9.39 5.71
N LYS A 10 -2.40 8.88 4.84
CA LYS A 10 -3.64 8.28 5.30
C LYS A 10 -3.39 6.94 5.94
N LYS A 11 -4.15 6.64 6.97
CA LYS A 11 -4.02 5.38 7.69
C LYS A 11 -4.19 4.21 6.72
N TRP A 12 -3.37 3.19 6.89
CA TRP A 12 -3.36 1.92 6.18
C TRP A 12 -2.71 1.93 4.80
N SER A 13 -2.44 3.10 4.19
CA SER A 13 -1.88 3.15 2.83
C SER A 13 -0.58 2.36 2.69
N ILE A 14 0.40 2.64 3.54
CA ILE A 14 1.70 1.97 3.48
C ILE A 14 1.58 0.49 3.85
N PHE A 15 0.75 0.18 4.85
CA PHE A 15 0.51 -1.21 5.24
C PHE A 15 -0.10 -2.03 4.10
N ILE A 16 -1.04 -1.44 3.36
CA ILE A 16 -1.63 -2.08 2.19
C ILE A 16 -0.58 -2.36 1.13
N MET A 17 0.28 -1.37 0.85
CA MET A 17 1.35 -1.55 -0.12
C MET A 17 2.27 -2.71 0.26
N TYR A 18 2.64 -2.79 1.54
CA TYR A 18 3.47 -3.88 2.03
C TYR A 18 2.76 -5.23 1.91
N ALA A 19 1.48 -5.29 2.23
CA ALA A 19 0.71 -6.51 2.12
C ALA A 19 0.71 -7.01 0.67
N VAL A 20 0.41 -6.13 -0.27
CA VAL A 20 0.37 -6.49 -1.69
C VAL A 20 1.77 -6.88 -2.18
N GLY A 21 2.79 -6.15 -1.77
CA GLY A 21 4.17 -6.45 -2.12
C GLY A 21 4.64 -7.79 -1.58
N ASN A 22 4.05 -8.28 -0.50
CA ASN A 22 4.36 -9.57 0.10
C ASN A 22 3.47 -10.72 -0.39
N GLY A 23 2.70 -10.49 -1.43
CA GLY A 23 1.92 -11.56 -2.06
C GLY A 23 0.46 -11.64 -1.66
N HIS A 24 -0.04 -10.69 -0.88
CA HIS A 24 -1.45 -10.65 -0.51
C HIS A 24 -2.20 -9.88 -1.59
N HIS A 25 -2.93 -10.59 -2.44
CA HIS A 25 -3.51 -10.01 -3.65
C HIS A 25 -5.03 -9.87 -3.62
N THR A 26 -5.72 -10.48 -2.65
CA THR A 26 -7.18 -10.37 -2.54
C THR A 26 -7.54 -9.42 -1.42
N PHE A 27 -8.76 -8.86 -1.49
CA PHE A 27 -9.27 -7.99 -0.43
C PHE A 27 -9.17 -8.67 0.94
N THR A 28 -9.64 -9.92 1.02
CA THR A 28 -9.64 -10.67 2.28
C THR A 28 -8.23 -10.87 2.80
N SER A 29 -7.30 -11.28 1.93
CA SER A 29 -5.91 -11.51 2.33
C SER A 29 -5.25 -10.22 2.80
N ILE A 30 -5.47 -9.11 2.09
CA ILE A 30 -4.93 -7.81 2.47
C ILE A 30 -5.49 -7.38 3.82
N ARG A 31 -6.80 -7.55 4.02
CA ARG A 31 -7.46 -7.19 5.26
C ARG A 31 -6.88 -7.97 6.44
N GLU A 32 -6.72 -9.28 6.26
CA GLU A 32 -6.15 -10.13 7.32
C GLU A 32 -4.72 -9.75 7.64
N HIS A 33 -3.92 -9.50 6.62
CA HIS A 33 -2.51 -9.17 6.83
C HIS A 33 -2.33 -7.81 7.50
N THR A 34 -3.12 -6.82 7.09
CA THR A 34 -3.02 -5.48 7.68
C THR A 34 -3.69 -5.36 9.03
N GLY A 35 -4.63 -6.27 9.34
CA GLY A 35 -5.38 -6.20 10.58
C GLY A 35 -6.42 -5.08 10.60
N SER A 36 -6.76 -4.53 9.43
CA SER A 36 -7.74 -3.44 9.36
C SER A 36 -9.14 -3.93 9.75
N PRO A 37 -9.75 -3.33 10.77
CA PRO A 37 -11.09 -3.75 11.19
C PRO A 37 -12.19 -3.11 10.35
N ASN A 38 -11.89 -2.06 9.59
CA ASN A 38 -12.90 -1.28 8.88
C ASN A 38 -12.86 -1.54 7.38
N THR A 39 -13.87 -2.27 6.90
CA THR A 39 -13.97 -2.64 5.49
C THR A 39 -14.09 -1.43 4.57
N LYS A 40 -14.83 -0.41 5.00
CA LYS A 40 -15.02 0.79 4.18
C LYS A 40 -13.72 1.54 4.00
N ILE A 41 -12.95 1.74 5.06
CA ILE A 41 -11.67 2.44 4.97
C ILE A 41 -10.71 1.65 4.06
N LEU A 42 -10.67 0.33 4.21
CA LEU A 42 -9.81 -0.49 3.37
C LEU A 42 -10.20 -0.40 1.90
N THR A 43 -11.51 -0.47 1.61
CA THR A 43 -12.03 -0.34 0.25
C THR A 43 -11.63 1.01 -0.35
N ASP A 44 -11.80 2.09 0.42
CA ASP A 44 -11.48 3.43 -0.04
C ASP A 44 -9.98 3.58 -0.33
N ARG A 45 -9.13 3.05 0.56
CA ARG A 45 -7.67 3.13 0.37
C ARG A 45 -7.21 2.35 -0.85
N LEU A 46 -7.76 1.14 -1.05
CA LEU A 46 -7.43 0.35 -2.22
C LEU A 46 -7.81 1.08 -3.51
N ALA A 47 -9.02 1.68 -3.53
CA ALA A 47 -9.47 2.42 -4.71
C ALA A 47 -8.57 3.62 -4.99
N GLU A 48 -8.17 4.34 -3.94
CA GLU A 48 -7.28 5.50 -4.10
C GLU A 48 -5.90 5.09 -4.60
N LEU A 49 -5.36 3.99 -4.10
CA LEU A 49 -4.06 3.50 -4.53
C LEU A 49 -4.10 3.05 -6.00
N VAL A 50 -5.20 2.45 -6.42
CA VAL A 50 -5.39 2.10 -7.84
C VAL A 50 -5.50 3.36 -8.70
N GLU A 51 -6.28 4.33 -8.25
CA GLU A 51 -6.49 5.58 -8.98
C GLU A 51 -5.17 6.34 -9.17
N GLU A 52 -4.30 6.32 -8.15
CA GLU A 52 -3.01 7.01 -8.24
C GLU A 52 -1.95 6.19 -8.98
N GLY A 53 -2.30 5.02 -9.47
CA GLY A 53 -1.37 4.21 -10.25
C GLY A 53 -0.34 3.45 -9.43
N ILE A 54 -0.55 3.34 -8.13
CA ILE A 54 0.35 2.59 -7.24
C ILE A 54 0.02 1.11 -7.25
N LEU A 55 -1.27 0.78 -7.32
CA LEU A 55 -1.74 -0.59 -7.45
C LEU A 55 -2.44 -0.77 -8.79
N ASP A 56 -2.33 -1.98 -9.33
CA ASP A 56 -3.13 -2.45 -10.46
C ASP A 56 -4.17 -3.42 -9.92
N LYS A 57 -5.39 -3.33 -10.44
CA LYS A 57 -6.46 -4.24 -10.08
C LYS A 57 -6.90 -5.01 -11.32
N SER A 58 -6.82 -6.34 -11.26
CA SER A 58 -7.22 -7.19 -12.37
C SER A 58 -8.74 -7.36 -12.40
N LEU A 59 -9.24 -7.94 -13.49
CA LEU A 59 -10.67 -8.25 -13.63
C LEU A 59 -11.16 -9.24 -12.57
N ASN A 60 -10.26 -10.05 -12.03
CA ASN A 60 -10.57 -11.00 -10.97
C ASN A 60 -10.49 -10.37 -9.57
N ALA A 61 -10.43 -9.05 -9.50
CA ALA A 61 -10.31 -8.32 -8.24
C ALA A 61 -9.05 -8.69 -7.46
N HIS A 62 -7.96 -8.98 -8.15
CA HIS A 62 -6.65 -9.18 -7.54
C HIS A 62 -5.84 -7.89 -7.65
N TYR A 63 -5.16 -7.53 -6.56
CA TYR A 63 -4.35 -6.33 -6.49
C TYR A 63 -2.88 -6.68 -6.59
N ARG A 64 -2.13 -5.88 -7.35
CA ARG A 64 -0.69 -6.02 -7.47
C ARG A 64 -0.06 -4.63 -7.48
N LEU A 65 1.19 -4.55 -7.04
CA LEU A 65 1.92 -3.29 -7.19
C LEU A 65 2.18 -3.05 -8.68
N SER A 66 1.90 -1.82 -9.14
CA SER A 66 2.29 -1.41 -10.47
C SER A 66 3.82 -1.24 -10.52
N ALA A 67 4.38 -0.98 -11.71
CA ALA A 67 5.81 -0.68 -11.81
C ALA A 67 6.15 0.53 -10.92
N THR A 68 5.32 1.57 -10.96
CA THR A 68 5.47 2.74 -10.12
C THR A 68 5.35 2.39 -8.65
N GLY A 69 4.38 1.53 -8.30
CA GLY A 69 4.19 1.10 -6.92
C GLY A 69 5.37 0.31 -6.38
N LYS A 70 5.99 -0.53 -7.20
CA LYS A 70 7.19 -1.28 -6.80
C LYS A 70 8.35 -0.33 -6.51
N GLU A 71 8.52 0.67 -7.35
CA GLU A 71 9.58 1.67 -7.17
C GLU A 71 9.35 2.46 -5.88
N LEU A 72 8.10 2.88 -5.65
CA LEU A 72 7.73 3.60 -4.45
C LEU A 72 7.96 2.75 -3.19
N GLU A 73 7.60 1.47 -3.23
CA GLU A 73 7.82 0.58 -2.09
C GLU A 73 9.30 0.47 -1.75
N LYS A 74 10.15 0.36 -2.76
CA LYS A 74 11.61 0.31 -2.53
C LYS A 74 12.10 1.56 -1.80
N LYS A 75 11.62 2.73 -2.21
CA LYS A 75 12.02 4.00 -1.59
C LYS A 75 11.52 4.09 -0.15
N ILE A 76 10.31 3.62 0.10
CA ILE A 76 9.76 3.61 1.46
C ILE A 76 10.56 2.67 2.36
N LYS A 77 10.93 1.49 1.87
CA LYS A 77 11.76 0.55 2.64
C LYS A 77 13.11 1.16 2.99
N LYS A 78 13.75 1.82 2.04
CA LYS A 78 15.03 2.48 2.28
C LYS A 78 14.90 3.59 3.30
N LEU A 79 13.82 4.36 3.22
CA LEU A 79 13.55 5.42 4.19
C LEU A 79 13.40 4.82 5.59
N GLY A 80 12.65 3.72 5.72
CA GLY A 80 12.47 3.05 7.00
C GLY A 80 13.77 2.50 7.56
N GLU A 81 14.60 1.91 6.71
CA GLU A 81 15.90 1.37 7.11
C GLU A 81 16.83 2.47 7.59
N TRP A 82 16.88 3.57 6.84
CA TRP A 82 17.67 4.73 7.23
C TRP A 82 17.22 5.26 8.59
N TRP A 83 15.91 5.43 8.74
CA TRP A 83 15.34 5.94 9.99
C TRP A 83 15.64 5.01 11.18
N ALA A 84 15.54 3.71 10.99
CA ALA A 84 15.86 2.74 12.04
C ALA A 84 17.32 2.87 12.48
N GLY A 85 18.22 3.09 11.53
CA GLY A 85 19.63 3.31 11.84
C GLY A 85 19.86 4.58 12.62
N GLU A 86 19.15 5.65 12.29
CA GLU A 86 19.28 6.93 12.99
C GLU A 86 18.76 6.88 14.42
N LYS A 87 17.83 5.97 14.70
CA LYS A 87 17.22 5.87 16.03
C LYS A 87 18.07 5.08 17.03
N LYS A 88 19.12 4.45 16.60
CA LYS A 88 20.00 3.68 17.48
C LYS A 88 20.91 4.56 18.35
#